data_7d26a00971b8d852906abdc682d4836b
#
_entry.id   7d26a00971b8d852906abdc682d4836b
#
_cell.length_a   1.000
_cell.length_b   1.000
_cell.length_c   1.000
_cell.angle_alpha   90.00
_cell.angle_beta   90.00
_cell.angle_gamma   90.00
#
_symmetry.space_group_name_H-M   'P 1'
#
loop_
_entity.id
_entity.type
_entity.pdbx_description
1 polymer ?
#
loop_
_entity_poly.entity_id
_entity_poly.type
_entity_poly.pdbx_seq_one_letter_code
_entity_poly.pdbx_strand_id
1 'polypeptide(L)'
;YSSCPSSTPARAGLLTGLSPWHHGLLGYGKVSPEYKYEMPQMLKDAGYYTFGIGKMHWHPQRIKHGFEGTLLDESGRVEDENFTSDYRQWFQTKAPGKNPDATGIGWNDHTASIYKLPENLHPTYWTGEMACELISNYDPTNKPLFLKVSFARPHSPYDPPQRYLDMYKDALIPDPAIGDWCGKYAKKLNPEETAQDAPYGNFGNEYARNSRRHYYANITFIDEQIGRIIQTLKEKDMYNDALIVFVSDHGDMMGDHYHWRKTYPYEGSTHVPYIVKWPSANHVTPGKTDAPVELRDILPTFLDAADVTIPTDMDGRSLLPLAKGMETNWRKYLDLEHATCYSDDNYWCALTDGKIKYIWRIHTGTEELFDLTQDPQELHNAVNDKKYRKQLTEMRNEM
;
A
#
# COMPACT_ATOMS: atom_id res chain seq x y z
N TYR A 1 8.43 -4.19 -0.58
CA TYR A 1 7.37 -5.02 -1.17
C TYR A 1 6.15 -5.13 -0.24
N SER A 2 5.01 -5.52 -0.82
CA SER A 2 3.84 -6.03 -0.12
C SER A 2 3.80 -7.55 -0.30
N SER A 3 3.98 -8.31 0.78
CA SER A 3 4.10 -9.78 0.70
C SER A 3 2.79 -10.47 0.33
N CYS A 4 1.67 -9.85 0.63
CA CYS A 4 0.35 -10.31 0.19
C CYS A 4 -0.42 -9.09 -0.34
N PRO A 5 -0.37 -8.82 -1.67
CA PRO A 5 -0.74 -7.53 -2.25
C PRO A 5 -2.25 -7.32 -2.37
N SER A 6 -2.93 -7.29 -1.25
CA SER A 6 -4.29 -6.78 -1.11
C SER A 6 -4.46 -6.16 0.28
N SER A 7 -5.47 -5.30 0.44
CA SER A 7 -5.54 -4.37 1.55
C SER A 7 -5.52 -5.06 2.93
N THR A 8 -6.35 -6.07 3.14
CA THR A 8 -6.51 -6.69 4.47
C THR A 8 -5.28 -7.50 4.91
N PRO A 9 -4.69 -8.41 4.09
CA PRO A 9 -3.49 -9.12 4.52
C PRO A 9 -2.25 -8.22 4.62
N ALA A 10 -2.06 -7.26 3.71
CA ALA A 10 -0.97 -6.30 3.80
C ALA A 10 -1.03 -5.46 5.08
N ARG A 11 -2.24 -5.02 5.46
CA ARG A 11 -2.46 -4.26 6.69
C ARG A 11 -2.34 -5.12 7.95
N ALA A 12 -2.66 -6.42 7.89
CA ALA A 12 -2.38 -7.36 8.97
C ALA A 12 -0.87 -7.54 9.16
N GLY A 13 -0.10 -7.72 8.09
CA GLY A 13 1.36 -7.78 8.15
C GLY A 13 2.00 -6.52 8.74
N LEU A 14 1.53 -5.34 8.29
CA LEU A 14 1.94 -4.04 8.83
C LEU A 14 1.62 -3.92 10.34
N LEU A 15 0.43 -4.34 10.75
CA LEU A 15 -0.05 -4.26 12.13
C LEU A 15 0.76 -5.15 13.07
N THR A 16 1.12 -6.35 12.61
CA THR A 16 1.62 -7.43 13.47
C THR A 16 3.13 -7.70 13.35
N GLY A 17 3.78 -7.26 12.28
CA GLY A 17 5.16 -7.66 11.98
C GLY A 17 5.29 -9.14 11.59
N LEU A 18 4.17 -9.82 11.29
CA LEU A 18 4.10 -11.24 10.97
C LEU A 18 3.86 -11.47 9.48
N SER A 19 4.32 -12.62 8.99
CA SER A 19 4.01 -13.10 7.64
C SER A 19 2.54 -13.49 7.50
N PRO A 20 2.00 -13.58 6.27
CA PRO A 20 0.64 -14.06 6.03
C PRO A 20 0.34 -15.42 6.68
N TRP A 21 1.30 -16.32 6.72
CA TRP A 21 1.19 -17.63 7.37
C TRP A 21 1.01 -17.55 8.87
N HIS A 22 1.66 -16.59 9.53
CA HIS A 22 1.56 -16.43 10.99
C HIS A 22 0.36 -15.59 11.41
N HIS A 23 0.01 -14.52 10.66
CA HIS A 23 -1.20 -13.75 10.99
C HIS A 23 -2.50 -14.37 10.43
N GLY A 24 -2.40 -15.38 9.54
CA GLY A 24 -3.51 -16.20 9.07
C GLY A 24 -4.33 -15.64 7.90
N LEU A 25 -3.95 -14.50 7.30
CA LEU A 25 -4.60 -13.95 6.11
C LEU A 25 -3.73 -14.17 4.89
N LEU A 26 -3.98 -15.26 4.15
CA LEU A 26 -3.27 -15.62 2.92
C LEU A 26 -3.83 -14.94 1.66
N GLY A 27 -4.84 -14.11 1.81
CA GLY A 27 -5.52 -13.37 0.75
C GLY A 27 -6.54 -12.40 1.32
N TYR A 28 -7.38 -11.84 0.45
CA TYR A 28 -8.42 -10.93 0.88
C TYR A 28 -9.39 -11.60 1.86
N GLY A 29 -9.62 -10.96 2.99
CA GLY A 29 -10.49 -11.46 4.05
C GLY A 29 -10.70 -10.40 5.13
N LYS A 30 -11.29 -10.80 6.25
CA LYS A 30 -11.48 -9.92 7.41
C LYS A 30 -10.26 -9.98 8.31
N VAL A 31 -9.69 -8.83 8.63
CA VAL A 31 -8.65 -8.70 9.66
C VAL A 31 -9.21 -9.23 10.97
N SER A 32 -8.44 -10.05 11.70
CA SER A 32 -8.85 -10.54 13.02
C SER A 32 -9.08 -9.36 13.98
N PRO A 33 -10.07 -9.46 14.88
CA PRO A 33 -10.28 -8.42 15.89
C PRO A 33 -9.15 -8.35 16.92
N GLU A 34 -8.30 -9.36 16.99
CA GLU A 34 -7.16 -9.43 17.93
C GLU A 34 -6.02 -10.23 17.32
N TYR A 35 -4.79 -9.77 17.55
CA TYR A 35 -3.55 -10.46 17.20
C TYR A 35 -2.61 -10.49 18.39
N LYS A 36 -1.68 -11.44 18.38
CA LYS A 36 -0.62 -11.54 19.40
C LYS A 36 0.22 -10.27 19.52
N TYR A 37 0.52 -9.64 18.39
CA TYR A 37 1.25 -8.38 18.29
C TYR A 37 0.41 -7.38 17.53
N GLU A 38 0.29 -6.17 18.06
CA GLU A 38 -0.44 -5.08 17.45
C GLU A 38 0.35 -3.78 17.62
N MET A 39 0.78 -3.19 16.50
CA MET A 39 1.67 -2.04 16.50
C MET A 39 1.21 -0.90 17.44
N PRO A 40 -0.05 -0.43 17.38
CA PRO A 40 -0.48 0.65 18.27
C PRO A 40 -0.46 0.24 19.74
N GLN A 41 -0.85 -1.01 20.07
CA GLN A 41 -0.85 -1.50 21.43
C GLN A 41 0.57 -1.59 22.00
N MET A 42 1.51 -2.14 21.24
CA MET A 42 2.90 -2.28 21.67
C MET A 42 3.56 -0.92 21.91
N LEU A 43 3.30 0.07 21.04
CA LEU A 43 3.80 1.43 21.21
C LEU A 43 3.10 2.16 22.37
N LYS A 44 1.81 1.92 22.59
CA LYS A 44 1.09 2.44 23.75
C LYS A 44 1.68 1.89 25.06
N ASP A 45 1.98 0.60 25.12
CA ASP A 45 2.62 -0.04 26.26
C ASP A 45 4.04 0.51 26.51
N ALA A 46 4.70 0.97 25.46
CA ALA A 46 5.98 1.69 25.54
C ALA A 46 5.86 3.18 25.92
N GLY A 47 4.65 3.66 26.22
CA GLY A 47 4.40 5.02 26.69
C GLY A 47 3.99 6.04 25.64
N TYR A 48 3.78 5.63 24.39
CA TYR A 48 3.31 6.52 23.32
C TYR A 48 1.81 6.85 23.45
N TYR A 49 1.43 8.05 23.05
CA TYR A 49 0.07 8.35 22.67
C TYR A 49 -0.14 7.88 21.23
N THR A 50 -1.15 7.05 20.99
CA THR A 50 -1.35 6.38 19.72
C THR A 50 -2.65 6.79 19.06
N PHE A 51 -2.59 7.26 17.82
CA PHE A 51 -3.77 7.74 17.08
C PHE A 51 -3.73 7.33 15.61
N GLY A 52 -4.91 7.01 15.04
CA GLY A 52 -5.05 6.61 13.64
C GLY A 52 -6.01 7.51 12.87
N ILE A 53 -5.61 7.98 11.68
CA ILE A 53 -6.43 8.81 10.81
C ILE A 53 -6.52 8.19 9.41
N GLY A 54 -7.72 8.15 8.85
CA GLY A 54 -7.98 7.68 7.50
C GLY A 54 -8.35 6.20 7.43
N LYS A 55 -7.90 5.51 6.38
CA LYS A 55 -8.29 4.12 6.10
C LYS A 55 -7.55 3.12 6.99
N MET A 56 -8.28 2.32 7.72
CA MET A 56 -7.74 1.20 8.50
C MET A 56 -8.04 -0.16 7.87
N HIS A 57 -9.24 -0.33 7.32
CA HIS A 57 -9.74 -1.57 6.69
C HIS A 57 -9.76 -2.75 7.66
N TRP A 58 -10.13 -2.47 8.89
CA TRP A 58 -10.28 -3.47 9.96
C TRP A 58 -11.71 -3.96 10.10
N HIS A 59 -11.87 -5.08 10.78
CA HIS A 59 -13.17 -5.66 11.11
C HIS A 59 -13.21 -6.14 12.56
N PRO A 60 -14.21 -5.68 13.38
CA PRO A 60 -15.16 -4.60 13.10
C PRO A 60 -14.47 -3.27 12.75
N GLN A 61 -15.14 -2.42 11.94
CA GLN A 61 -14.51 -1.19 11.42
C GLN A 61 -14.05 -0.21 12.52
N ARG A 62 -14.72 -0.19 13.69
CA ARG A 62 -14.38 0.67 14.83
C ARG A 62 -13.38 0.06 15.82
N ILE A 63 -12.86 -1.14 15.56
CA ILE A 63 -11.84 -1.73 16.43
C ILE A 63 -10.56 -0.90 16.38
N LYS A 64 -9.86 -0.79 17.51
CA LYS A 64 -8.74 0.13 17.65
C LYS A 64 -7.36 -0.52 17.59
N HIS A 65 -7.23 -1.80 17.82
CA HIS A 65 -5.95 -2.54 17.90
C HIS A 65 -4.89 -1.82 18.75
N GLY A 66 -5.33 -1.17 19.83
CA GLY A 66 -4.46 -0.42 20.74
C GLY A 66 -4.37 1.08 20.47
N PHE A 67 -4.92 1.63 19.39
CA PHE A 67 -5.05 3.09 19.27
C PHE A 67 -5.94 3.67 20.38
N GLU A 68 -5.55 4.78 20.95
CA GLU A 68 -6.40 5.51 21.90
C GLU A 68 -7.58 6.17 21.20
N GLY A 69 -7.37 6.62 19.96
CA GLY A 69 -8.44 7.17 19.11
C GLY A 69 -8.20 6.94 17.62
N THR A 70 -9.28 6.99 16.85
CA THR A 70 -9.24 6.93 15.39
C THR A 70 -10.24 7.93 14.79
N LEU A 71 -9.87 8.50 13.64
CA LEU A 71 -10.76 9.23 12.75
C LEU A 71 -10.76 8.50 11.40
N LEU A 72 -11.87 7.84 11.06
CA LEU A 72 -11.92 6.89 9.96
C LEU A 72 -12.45 7.49 8.66
N ASP A 73 -11.79 7.14 7.56
CA ASP A 73 -12.31 7.18 6.19
C ASP A 73 -12.16 5.81 5.55
N GLU A 74 -13.27 5.12 5.32
CA GLU A 74 -13.30 3.76 4.79
C GLU A 74 -13.79 3.69 3.33
N SER A 75 -13.69 4.78 2.58
CA SER A 75 -14.07 4.88 1.16
C SER A 75 -15.52 4.46 0.87
N GLY A 76 -16.45 4.73 1.78
CA GLY A 76 -17.85 4.34 1.65
C GLY A 76 -18.14 2.86 1.95
N ARG A 77 -17.15 2.07 2.36
CA ARG A 77 -17.32 0.70 2.79
C ARG A 77 -18.14 0.64 4.08
N VAL A 78 -19.20 -0.16 4.09
CA VAL A 78 -20.07 -0.40 5.25
C VAL A 78 -20.14 -1.91 5.44
N GLU A 79 -19.41 -2.44 6.40
CA GLU A 79 -19.43 -3.85 6.78
C GLU A 79 -20.38 -4.12 7.95
N ASP A 80 -20.72 -3.09 8.70
CA ASP A 80 -21.73 -3.04 9.74
C ASP A 80 -22.78 -2.00 9.33
N GLU A 81 -24.04 -2.39 9.28
CA GLU A 81 -25.15 -1.52 8.84
C GLU A 81 -25.31 -0.22 9.66
N ASN A 82 -24.79 -0.20 10.89
CA ASN A 82 -24.76 0.98 11.75
C ASN A 82 -23.48 1.82 11.59
N PHE A 83 -22.54 1.41 10.74
CA PHE A 83 -21.28 2.13 10.57
C PHE A 83 -21.43 3.33 9.65
N THR A 84 -21.00 4.48 10.15
CA THR A 84 -20.74 5.68 9.34
C THR A 84 -19.34 6.18 9.70
N SER A 85 -18.47 6.39 8.72
CA SER A 85 -17.11 6.87 8.96
C SER A 85 -17.11 8.31 9.49
N ASP A 86 -16.04 8.68 10.20
CA ASP A 86 -15.88 10.04 10.73
C ASP A 86 -15.81 11.07 9.60
N TYR A 87 -15.17 10.73 8.48
CA TYR A 87 -15.18 11.57 7.27
C TYR A 87 -16.60 11.83 6.77
N ARG A 88 -17.44 10.81 6.65
CA ARG A 88 -18.82 10.99 6.15
C ARG A 88 -19.69 11.79 7.11
N GLN A 89 -19.52 11.62 8.40
CA GLN A 89 -20.19 12.45 9.41
C GLN A 89 -19.76 13.92 9.28
N TRP A 90 -18.45 14.17 9.24
CA TRP A 90 -17.89 15.51 9.02
C TRP A 90 -18.39 16.11 7.70
N PHE A 91 -18.37 15.34 6.61
CA PHE A 91 -18.83 15.79 5.30
C PHE A 91 -20.28 16.33 5.35
N GLN A 92 -21.19 15.61 6.01
CA GLN A 92 -22.57 16.04 6.14
C GLN A 92 -22.72 17.33 6.95
N THR A 93 -21.82 17.61 7.89
CA THR A 93 -21.82 18.90 8.62
C THR A 93 -21.34 20.05 7.73
N LYS A 94 -20.43 19.80 6.78
CA LYS A 94 -19.86 20.83 5.89
C LYS A 94 -20.67 21.05 4.61
N ALA A 95 -21.29 20.01 4.10
CA ALA A 95 -22.06 20.01 2.86
C ALA A 95 -23.39 19.23 3.02
N PRO A 96 -24.34 19.74 3.84
CA PRO A 96 -25.60 19.04 4.08
C PRO A 96 -26.34 18.70 2.78
N GLY A 97 -26.80 17.47 2.67
CA GLY A 97 -27.56 16.98 1.50
C GLY A 97 -26.73 16.75 0.24
N LYS A 98 -25.42 16.98 0.27
CA LYS A 98 -24.54 16.58 -0.83
C LYS A 98 -24.11 15.12 -0.69
N ASN A 99 -23.73 14.51 -1.82
CA ASN A 99 -23.24 13.15 -1.87
C ASN A 99 -21.70 13.16 -1.97
N PRO A 100 -20.95 12.60 -1.01
CA PRO A 100 -19.49 12.51 -1.10
C PRO A 100 -19.02 11.63 -2.29
N ASP A 101 -19.87 10.73 -2.79
CA ASP A 101 -19.61 9.87 -3.94
C ASP A 101 -20.22 10.43 -5.24
N ALA A 102 -20.27 11.75 -5.40
CA ALA A 102 -20.93 12.43 -6.51
C ALA A 102 -20.39 12.08 -7.90
N THR A 103 -19.18 11.53 -8.01
CA THR A 103 -18.62 11.01 -9.27
C THR A 103 -19.36 9.78 -9.78
N GLY A 104 -20.01 9.03 -8.89
CA GLY A 104 -20.64 7.75 -9.21
C GLY A 104 -19.66 6.60 -9.48
N ILE A 105 -18.36 6.81 -9.29
CA ILE A 105 -17.32 5.77 -9.45
C ILE A 105 -17.24 4.96 -8.16
N GLY A 106 -17.34 3.63 -8.29
CA GLY A 106 -17.20 2.70 -7.17
C GLY A 106 -15.74 2.59 -6.69
N TRP A 107 -15.55 2.13 -5.46
CA TRP A 107 -14.21 2.00 -4.86
C TRP A 107 -13.36 0.83 -5.39
N ASN A 108 -13.82 0.11 -6.38
CA ASN A 108 -13.04 -0.89 -7.12
C ASN A 108 -13.02 -0.63 -8.63
N ASP A 109 -13.72 0.40 -9.10
CA ASP A 109 -13.77 0.75 -10.50
C ASP A 109 -12.43 1.31 -10.96
N HIS A 110 -12.00 0.98 -12.18
CA HIS A 110 -10.82 1.54 -12.80
C HIS A 110 -11.14 2.63 -13.85
N THR A 111 -12.40 3.06 -13.93
CA THR A 111 -12.80 4.30 -14.60
C THR A 111 -12.30 5.52 -13.82
N ALA A 112 -12.18 6.65 -14.53
CA ALA A 112 -11.63 7.86 -13.96
C ALA A 112 -12.49 9.08 -14.31
N SER A 113 -12.60 10.00 -13.38
CA SER A 113 -13.26 11.29 -13.54
C SER A 113 -12.70 12.30 -12.54
N ILE A 114 -12.91 13.58 -12.77
CA ILE A 114 -12.57 14.61 -11.78
C ILE A 114 -13.54 14.57 -10.60
N TYR A 115 -13.08 14.98 -9.43
CA TYR A 115 -13.92 15.22 -8.27
C TYR A 115 -14.87 16.40 -8.54
N LYS A 116 -16.16 16.19 -8.28
CA LYS A 116 -17.22 17.12 -8.68
C LYS A 116 -17.58 18.17 -7.62
N LEU A 117 -16.98 18.08 -6.45
CA LEU A 117 -17.24 18.99 -5.33
C LEU A 117 -15.99 19.82 -5.02
N PRO A 118 -16.09 20.85 -4.17
CA PRO A 118 -14.91 21.59 -3.73
C PRO A 118 -13.83 20.69 -3.14
N GLU A 119 -12.58 20.97 -3.47
CA GLU A 119 -11.40 20.17 -3.09
C GLU A 119 -11.30 19.94 -1.58
N ASN A 120 -11.63 20.94 -0.77
CA ASN A 120 -11.59 20.84 0.70
C ASN A 120 -12.66 19.90 1.29
N LEU A 121 -13.56 19.36 0.47
CA LEU A 121 -14.51 18.31 0.86
C LEU A 121 -14.00 16.90 0.49
N HIS A 122 -12.92 16.81 -0.29
CA HIS A 122 -12.37 15.53 -0.72
C HIS A 122 -11.74 14.74 0.46
N PRO A 123 -11.90 13.40 0.54
CA PRO A 123 -11.36 12.62 1.66
C PRO A 123 -9.85 12.72 1.81
N THR A 124 -9.10 12.92 0.72
CA THR A 124 -7.65 13.14 0.78
C THR A 124 -7.31 14.44 1.50
N TYR A 125 -8.02 15.52 1.19
CA TYR A 125 -7.86 16.80 1.91
C TYR A 125 -8.19 16.65 3.39
N TRP A 126 -9.35 16.06 3.69
CA TRP A 126 -9.79 15.82 5.06
C TRP A 126 -8.78 15.03 5.88
N THR A 127 -8.24 13.96 5.33
CA THR A 127 -7.23 13.13 6.01
C THR A 127 -5.99 13.95 6.35
N GLY A 128 -5.50 14.76 5.42
CA GLY A 128 -4.37 15.67 5.64
C GLY A 128 -4.68 16.75 6.69
N GLU A 129 -5.87 17.34 6.62
CA GLU A 129 -6.32 18.37 7.55
C GLU A 129 -6.43 17.83 8.98
N MET A 130 -7.06 16.68 9.19
CA MET A 130 -7.17 16.05 10.51
C MET A 130 -5.80 15.72 11.10
N ALA A 131 -4.85 15.29 10.28
CA ALA A 131 -3.47 15.05 10.72
C ALA A 131 -2.79 16.37 11.15
N CYS A 132 -2.91 17.43 10.36
CA CYS A 132 -2.36 18.75 10.71
C CYS A 132 -2.99 19.30 11.99
N GLU A 133 -4.31 19.22 12.14
CA GLU A 133 -5.01 19.66 13.35
C GLU A 133 -4.56 18.89 14.60
N LEU A 134 -4.45 17.56 14.49
CA LEU A 134 -3.96 16.74 15.60
C LEU A 134 -2.55 17.15 16.02
N ILE A 135 -1.62 17.23 15.07
CA ILE A 135 -0.21 17.61 15.36
C ILE A 135 -0.13 19.02 15.94
N SER A 136 -0.87 19.98 15.38
CA SER A 136 -0.86 21.38 15.84
C SER A 136 -1.31 21.53 17.29
N ASN A 137 -2.27 20.71 17.73
CA ASN A 137 -2.84 20.74 19.08
C ASN A 137 -2.14 19.75 20.04
N TYR A 138 -1.21 18.94 19.55
CA TYR A 138 -0.52 17.94 20.37
C TYR A 138 0.59 18.57 21.21
N ASP A 139 0.68 18.15 22.48
CA ASP A 139 1.79 18.50 23.37
C ASP A 139 2.74 17.30 23.52
N PRO A 140 3.89 17.31 22.80
CA PRO A 140 4.84 16.20 22.83
C PRO A 140 5.60 16.05 24.16
N THR A 141 5.49 17.02 25.07
CA THR A 141 6.16 16.96 26.38
C THR A 141 5.50 15.94 27.33
N ASN A 142 4.26 15.59 27.10
CA ASN A 142 3.52 14.61 27.91
C ASN A 142 3.89 13.18 27.55
N LYS A 143 3.79 12.84 26.26
CA LYS A 143 4.11 11.50 25.71
C LYS A 143 4.63 11.66 24.28
N PRO A 144 5.50 10.78 23.80
CA PRO A 144 5.78 10.71 22.37
C PRO A 144 4.52 10.30 21.59
N LEU A 145 4.40 10.79 20.36
CA LEU A 145 3.26 10.53 19.49
C LEU A 145 3.57 9.39 18.52
N PHE A 146 2.69 8.40 18.44
CA PHE A 146 2.56 7.52 17.29
C PHE A 146 1.30 7.89 16.50
N LEU A 147 1.48 8.37 15.29
CA LEU A 147 0.40 8.77 14.39
C LEU A 147 0.46 7.96 13.09
N LYS A 148 -0.59 7.20 12.80
CA LYS A 148 -0.80 6.56 11.50
C LYS A 148 -1.74 7.43 10.67
N VAL A 149 -1.25 7.96 9.55
CA VAL A 149 -2.07 8.68 8.56
C VAL A 149 -2.19 7.80 7.32
N SER A 150 -3.40 7.40 6.98
CA SER A 150 -3.68 6.45 5.92
C SER A 150 -4.66 7.02 4.90
N PHE A 151 -4.12 7.56 3.81
CA PHE A 151 -4.93 8.03 2.70
C PHE A 151 -5.62 6.87 1.99
N ALA A 152 -6.93 6.99 1.71
CA ALA A 152 -7.66 5.98 0.97
C ALA A 152 -7.29 6.00 -0.53
N ARG A 153 -7.01 7.18 -1.09
CA ARG A 153 -6.43 7.33 -2.43
C ARG A 153 -4.93 6.98 -2.41
N PRO A 154 -4.35 6.60 -3.55
CA PRO A 154 -4.86 6.60 -4.93
C PRO A 154 -5.71 5.39 -5.30
N HIS A 155 -6.12 4.53 -4.34
CA HIS A 155 -7.14 3.50 -4.60
C HIS A 155 -8.40 4.15 -5.21
N SER A 156 -9.07 3.41 -6.09
CA SER A 156 -10.32 3.90 -6.68
C SER A 156 -11.30 4.45 -5.61
N PRO A 157 -12.06 5.49 -5.96
CA PRO A 157 -12.20 6.20 -7.22
C PRO A 157 -10.94 6.98 -7.66
N TYR A 158 -10.65 6.96 -8.98
CA TYR A 158 -9.62 7.82 -9.57
C TYR A 158 -10.24 9.20 -9.85
N ASP A 159 -10.36 10.01 -8.80
CA ASP A 159 -11.17 11.24 -8.79
C ASP A 159 -10.41 12.47 -8.26
N PRO A 160 -9.25 12.80 -8.83
CA PRO A 160 -8.52 13.98 -8.40
C PRO A 160 -9.31 15.26 -8.63
N PRO A 161 -9.12 16.32 -7.82
CA PRO A 161 -9.56 17.65 -8.19
C PRO A 161 -8.90 18.14 -9.49
N GLN A 162 -9.62 18.97 -10.25
CA GLN A 162 -9.22 19.40 -11.60
C GLN A 162 -7.79 19.97 -11.67
N ARG A 163 -7.40 20.80 -10.69
CA ARG A 163 -6.07 21.45 -10.72
C ARG A 163 -4.90 20.46 -10.71
N TYR A 164 -5.04 19.30 -10.08
CA TYR A 164 -4.02 18.25 -10.09
C TYR A 164 -4.00 17.50 -11.44
N LEU A 165 -5.18 17.28 -12.02
CA LEU A 165 -5.26 16.66 -13.34
C LEU A 165 -4.63 17.58 -14.42
N ASP A 166 -4.82 18.89 -14.30
CA ASP A 166 -4.24 19.89 -15.23
C ASP A 166 -2.72 19.84 -15.23
N MET A 167 -2.07 19.45 -14.13
CA MET A 167 -0.61 19.28 -14.08
C MET A 167 -0.11 18.14 -14.99
N TYR A 168 -0.98 17.21 -15.36
CA TYR A 168 -0.68 16.08 -16.26
C TYR A 168 -1.26 16.24 -17.67
N LYS A 169 -1.80 17.40 -17.99
CA LYS A 169 -2.45 17.65 -19.28
C LYS A 169 -1.53 17.35 -20.48
N ASP A 170 -0.30 17.83 -20.40
CA ASP A 170 0.71 17.70 -21.46
C ASP A 170 1.78 16.62 -21.10
N ALA A 171 1.60 15.90 -20.00
CA ALA A 171 2.52 14.86 -19.60
C ALA A 171 2.40 13.63 -20.49
N LEU A 172 3.56 13.06 -20.85
CA LEU A 172 3.60 11.76 -21.50
C LEU A 172 3.23 10.66 -20.51
N ILE A 173 2.05 10.10 -20.67
CA ILE A 173 1.58 8.96 -19.85
C ILE A 173 1.96 7.68 -20.60
N PRO A 174 2.74 6.77 -19.98
CA PRO A 174 3.16 5.54 -20.65
C PRO A 174 1.97 4.61 -20.89
N ASP A 175 2.05 3.86 -21.99
CA ASP A 175 1.15 2.75 -22.24
C ASP A 175 1.37 1.62 -21.22
N PRO A 176 0.39 0.76 -20.99
CA PRO A 176 0.58 -0.45 -20.20
C PRO A 176 1.72 -1.32 -20.74
N ALA A 177 2.52 -1.86 -19.86
CA ALA A 177 3.50 -2.88 -20.19
C ALA A 177 2.78 -4.20 -20.57
N ILE A 178 3.14 -4.80 -21.71
CA ILE A 178 2.50 -6.01 -22.20
C ILE A 178 3.56 -7.09 -22.41
N GLY A 179 3.51 -8.13 -21.56
CA GLY A 179 4.41 -9.26 -21.64
C GLY A 179 4.03 -10.26 -22.75
N ASP A 180 5.01 -11.02 -23.22
CA ASP A 180 4.82 -12.06 -24.24
C ASP A 180 3.99 -13.28 -23.75
N TRP A 181 3.80 -13.36 -22.45
CA TRP A 181 3.11 -14.43 -21.72
C TRP A 181 1.62 -14.13 -21.42
N CYS A 182 1.19 -12.87 -21.51
CA CYS A 182 -0.14 -12.44 -21.01
C CYS A 182 -1.26 -12.51 -22.05
N GLY A 183 -1.02 -13.13 -23.22
CA GLY A 183 -1.97 -13.19 -24.33
C GLY A 183 -3.37 -13.73 -23.97
N LYS A 184 -3.46 -14.63 -22.99
CA LYS A 184 -4.77 -15.16 -22.51
C LYS A 184 -5.68 -14.09 -21.88
N TYR A 185 -5.13 -12.95 -21.46
CA TYR A 185 -5.86 -11.82 -20.88
C TYR A 185 -6.15 -10.70 -21.89
N ALA A 186 -5.67 -10.84 -23.14
CA ALA A 186 -5.69 -9.79 -24.17
C ALA A 186 -7.08 -9.54 -24.80
N LYS A 187 -8.13 -10.21 -24.33
CA LYS A 187 -9.49 -10.01 -24.86
C LYS A 187 -9.84 -8.53 -24.84
N LYS A 188 -10.14 -7.99 -26.03
CA LYS A 188 -10.58 -6.61 -26.17
C LYS A 188 -11.96 -6.44 -25.56
N LEU A 189 -12.10 -5.45 -24.69
CA LEU A 189 -13.33 -5.15 -23.96
C LEU A 189 -13.80 -3.73 -24.31
N ASN A 190 -15.13 -3.58 -24.40
CA ASN A 190 -15.75 -2.27 -24.48
C ASN A 190 -16.00 -1.74 -23.06
N PRO A 191 -15.41 -0.58 -22.67
CA PRO A 191 -15.62 -0.01 -21.34
C PRO A 191 -17.08 0.30 -21.01
N GLU A 192 -17.92 0.58 -22.01
CA GLU A 192 -19.34 0.89 -21.79
C GLU A 192 -20.20 -0.36 -21.53
N GLU A 193 -19.72 -1.53 -21.94
CA GLU A 193 -20.44 -2.81 -21.84
C GLU A 193 -19.85 -3.76 -20.80
N THR A 194 -18.70 -3.42 -20.24
CA THR A 194 -17.96 -4.26 -19.30
C THR A 194 -18.06 -3.69 -17.90
N ALA A 195 -18.08 -4.57 -16.88
CA ALA A 195 -18.04 -4.17 -15.49
C ALA A 195 -16.81 -3.26 -15.22
N GLN A 196 -17.04 -2.15 -14.56
CA GLN A 196 -16.02 -1.10 -14.33
C GLN A 196 -14.91 -1.58 -13.37
N ASP A 197 -15.13 -2.67 -12.67
CA ASP A 197 -14.20 -3.32 -11.75
C ASP A 197 -13.60 -4.61 -12.30
N ALA A 198 -13.73 -4.87 -13.60
CA ALA A 198 -13.21 -6.08 -14.25
C ALA A 198 -11.70 -6.27 -13.95
N PRO A 199 -11.28 -7.45 -13.45
CA PRO A 199 -9.89 -7.66 -13.04
C PRO A 199 -8.93 -7.86 -14.22
N TYR A 200 -9.44 -8.23 -15.39
CA TYR A 200 -8.67 -8.51 -16.60
C TYR A 200 -9.33 -7.90 -17.82
N GLY A 201 -8.53 -7.58 -18.81
CA GLY A 201 -8.98 -7.27 -20.14
C GLY A 201 -8.27 -6.09 -20.79
N ASN A 202 -8.30 -6.08 -22.12
CA ASN A 202 -7.76 -5.02 -22.93
C ASN A 202 -8.83 -3.96 -23.20
N PHE A 203 -8.83 -2.90 -22.41
CA PHE A 203 -9.71 -1.73 -22.60
C PHE A 203 -9.13 -0.70 -23.58
N GLY A 204 -7.93 -0.95 -24.14
CA GLY A 204 -7.23 -0.06 -25.03
C GLY A 204 -6.31 0.92 -24.30
N ASN A 205 -5.27 1.38 -25.01
CA ASN A 205 -4.23 2.23 -24.42
C ASN A 205 -4.77 3.60 -23.98
N GLU A 206 -5.71 4.18 -24.74
CA GLU A 206 -6.30 5.48 -24.38
C GLU A 206 -7.04 5.41 -23.03
N TYR A 207 -7.82 4.37 -22.82
CA TYR A 207 -8.50 4.12 -21.54
C TYR A 207 -7.48 3.98 -20.40
N ALA A 208 -6.45 3.16 -20.60
CA ALA A 208 -5.42 2.94 -19.60
C ALA A 208 -4.63 4.22 -19.27
N ARG A 209 -4.22 5.01 -20.29
CA ARG A 209 -3.57 6.30 -20.08
C ARG A 209 -4.45 7.28 -19.32
N ASN A 210 -5.75 7.30 -19.60
CA ASN A 210 -6.67 8.17 -18.88
C ASN A 210 -6.77 7.79 -17.41
N SER A 211 -6.92 6.50 -17.08
CA SER A 211 -6.93 6.01 -15.70
C SER A 211 -5.62 6.33 -14.98
N ARG A 212 -4.46 6.11 -15.62
CA ARG A 212 -3.13 6.43 -15.08
C ARG A 212 -2.96 7.92 -14.82
N ARG A 213 -3.42 8.78 -15.73
CA ARG A 213 -3.34 10.24 -15.54
C ARG A 213 -4.06 10.68 -14.29
N HIS A 214 -5.26 10.17 -14.04
CA HIS A 214 -6.03 10.48 -12.85
C HIS A 214 -5.41 9.87 -11.59
N TYR A 215 -4.86 8.66 -11.69
CA TYR A 215 -4.13 8.02 -10.61
C TYR A 215 -2.90 8.84 -10.19
N TYR A 216 -2.09 9.31 -11.14
CA TYR A 216 -0.94 10.17 -10.87
C TYR A 216 -1.36 11.51 -10.25
N ALA A 217 -2.45 12.09 -10.73
CA ALA A 217 -3.00 13.31 -10.16
C ALA A 217 -3.46 13.12 -8.69
N ASN A 218 -4.05 11.97 -8.36
CA ASN A 218 -4.35 11.60 -6.98
C ASN A 218 -3.07 11.47 -6.13
N ILE A 219 -1.99 10.90 -6.67
CA ILE A 219 -0.69 10.81 -5.97
C ILE A 219 -0.14 12.21 -5.69
N THR A 220 -0.19 13.12 -6.65
CA THR A 220 0.25 14.51 -6.47
C THR A 220 -0.59 15.23 -5.41
N PHE A 221 -1.89 14.97 -5.35
CA PHE A 221 -2.75 15.50 -4.31
C PHE A 221 -2.36 14.98 -2.90
N ILE A 222 -2.07 13.70 -2.79
CA ILE A 222 -1.58 13.10 -1.54
C ILE A 222 -0.23 13.71 -1.14
N ASP A 223 0.69 13.87 -2.09
CA ASP A 223 2.00 14.47 -1.85
C ASP A 223 1.90 15.89 -1.28
N GLU A 224 0.98 16.70 -1.81
CA GLU A 224 0.71 18.02 -1.24
C GLU A 224 0.21 17.93 0.21
N GLN A 225 -0.68 16.98 0.53
CA GLN A 225 -1.14 16.80 1.91
C GLN A 225 -0.01 16.32 2.84
N ILE A 226 0.86 15.44 2.37
CA ILE A 226 2.06 15.03 3.12
C ILE A 226 2.98 16.23 3.35
N GLY A 227 3.17 17.08 2.35
CA GLY A 227 3.91 18.33 2.49
C GLY A 227 3.38 19.22 3.61
N ARG A 228 2.04 19.37 3.72
CA ARG A 228 1.38 20.10 4.81
C ARG A 228 1.64 19.48 6.18
N ILE A 229 1.55 18.16 6.28
CA ILE A 229 1.82 17.41 7.53
C ILE A 229 3.29 17.62 7.96
N ILE A 230 4.24 17.48 7.03
CA ILE A 230 5.68 17.71 7.30
C ILE A 230 5.92 19.15 7.75
N GLN A 231 5.29 20.14 7.11
CA GLN A 231 5.40 21.54 7.49
C GLN A 231 4.87 21.77 8.92
N THR A 232 3.73 21.17 9.25
CA THR A 232 3.14 21.25 10.61
C THR A 232 4.08 20.65 11.66
N LEU A 233 4.71 19.48 11.35
CA LEU A 233 5.72 18.88 12.23
C LEU A 233 6.93 19.82 12.46
N LYS A 234 7.38 20.53 11.42
CA LYS A 234 8.47 21.51 11.53
C LYS A 234 8.08 22.71 12.39
N GLU A 235 6.89 23.24 12.21
CA GLU A 235 6.34 24.36 13.00
C GLU A 235 6.16 24.02 14.49
N LYS A 236 5.98 22.73 14.79
CA LYS A 236 5.89 22.20 16.16
C LYS A 236 7.21 21.71 16.73
N ASP A 237 8.32 21.90 16.02
CA ASP A 237 9.66 21.40 16.39
C ASP A 237 9.71 19.86 16.57
N MET A 238 8.77 19.12 16.00
CA MET A 238 8.68 17.66 16.10
C MET A 238 9.39 16.92 14.94
N TYR A 239 9.68 17.61 13.83
CA TYR A 239 10.17 16.96 12.61
C TYR A 239 11.52 16.26 12.80
N ASN A 240 12.47 16.90 13.46
CA ASN A 240 13.83 16.37 13.59
C ASN A 240 13.88 15.08 14.41
N ASP A 241 13.02 14.96 15.41
CA ASP A 241 12.93 13.80 16.30
C ASP A 241 11.96 12.71 15.79
N ALA A 242 11.20 13.00 14.74
CA ALA A 242 10.27 12.04 14.18
C ALA A 242 10.97 10.96 13.32
N LEU A 243 10.60 9.71 13.53
CA LEU A 243 10.75 8.64 12.55
C LEU A 243 9.53 8.70 11.63
N ILE A 244 9.74 8.92 10.33
CA ILE A 244 8.65 8.98 9.35
C ILE A 244 8.84 7.86 8.33
N VAL A 245 7.81 7.03 8.15
CA VAL A 245 7.80 5.98 7.14
C VAL A 245 6.67 6.26 6.16
N PHE A 246 7.00 6.34 4.88
CA PHE A 246 6.05 6.44 3.78
C PHE A 246 6.04 5.13 2.99
N VAL A 247 4.86 4.49 2.93
CA VAL A 247 4.65 3.21 2.23
C VAL A 247 3.25 3.16 1.62
N SER A 248 3.02 2.17 0.73
CA SER A 248 1.70 1.74 0.28
C SER A 248 1.44 0.30 0.75
N ASP A 249 0.16 -0.05 0.97
CA ASP A 249 -0.23 -1.43 1.35
C ASP A 249 -0.13 -2.41 0.17
N HIS A 250 -0.33 -1.96 -1.04
CA HIS A 250 -0.11 -2.68 -2.31
C HIS A 250 -0.01 -1.68 -3.46
N GLY A 251 0.36 -2.15 -4.64
CA GLY A 251 0.31 -1.37 -5.86
C GLY A 251 -1.03 -1.48 -6.59
N ASP A 252 -1.02 -1.10 -7.87
CA ASP A 252 -2.11 -1.27 -8.82
C ASP A 252 -1.53 -1.54 -10.22
N MET A 253 -2.05 -2.55 -10.91
CA MET A 253 -1.56 -2.95 -12.22
C MET A 253 -1.83 -1.92 -13.32
N MET A 254 -2.90 -1.15 -13.19
CA MET A 254 -3.22 -0.04 -14.10
C MET A 254 -3.19 -0.41 -15.59
N GLY A 255 -3.61 -1.64 -15.93
CA GLY A 255 -3.64 -2.19 -17.28
C GLY A 255 -2.38 -2.94 -17.70
N ASP A 256 -1.30 -2.96 -16.92
CA ASP A 256 -0.13 -3.76 -17.21
C ASP A 256 -0.50 -5.23 -17.37
N HIS A 257 -0.01 -5.84 -18.43
CA HIS A 257 -0.29 -7.23 -18.80
C HIS A 257 -1.80 -7.54 -18.91
N TYR A 258 -2.61 -6.53 -19.23
CA TYR A 258 -4.09 -6.58 -19.23
C TYR A 258 -4.72 -6.83 -17.87
N HIS A 259 -3.98 -6.61 -16.77
CA HIS A 259 -4.47 -6.72 -15.41
C HIS A 259 -4.83 -5.35 -14.83
N TRP A 260 -5.83 -5.35 -13.96
CA TRP A 260 -6.31 -4.16 -13.26
C TRP A 260 -6.35 -4.43 -11.77
N ARG A 261 -6.15 -3.39 -10.99
CA ARG A 261 -6.09 -3.46 -9.52
C ARG A 261 -4.86 -4.24 -9.02
N LYS A 262 -5.00 -5.14 -8.07
CA LYS A 262 -3.95 -5.81 -7.29
C LYS A 262 -4.25 -7.29 -7.12
N THR A 263 -3.55 -7.96 -6.23
CA THR A 263 -3.58 -9.40 -5.91
C THR A 263 -2.70 -10.28 -6.79
N TYR A 264 -1.96 -9.68 -7.71
CA TYR A 264 -1.09 -10.37 -8.67
C TYR A 264 0.35 -10.40 -8.20
N PRO A 265 1.18 -11.36 -8.68
CA PRO A 265 2.58 -11.49 -8.28
C PRO A 265 3.50 -10.44 -8.93
N TYR A 266 3.01 -9.66 -9.86
CA TYR A 266 3.81 -8.76 -10.69
C TYR A 266 4.15 -7.45 -9.96
N GLU A 267 5.24 -6.79 -10.42
CA GLU A 267 5.78 -5.57 -9.82
C GLU A 267 4.73 -4.47 -9.63
N GLY A 268 3.82 -4.27 -10.58
CA GLY A 268 2.73 -3.30 -10.47
C GLY A 268 1.83 -3.51 -9.25
N SER A 269 1.71 -4.74 -8.76
CA SER A 269 0.89 -5.10 -7.59
C SER A 269 1.71 -5.23 -6.30
N THR A 270 2.93 -5.78 -6.37
CA THR A 270 3.72 -6.18 -5.19
C THR A 270 4.79 -5.17 -4.78
N HIS A 271 5.35 -4.41 -5.73
CA HIS A 271 6.43 -3.47 -5.48
C HIS A 271 5.86 -2.11 -5.08
N VAL A 272 6.04 -1.73 -3.83
CA VAL A 272 5.50 -0.51 -3.23
C VAL A 272 6.61 0.47 -2.86
N PRO A 273 6.34 1.79 -2.80
CA PRO A 273 7.31 2.75 -2.28
C PRO A 273 7.62 2.44 -0.81
N TYR A 274 8.87 2.67 -0.42
CA TYR A 274 9.31 2.55 0.96
C TYR A 274 10.37 3.61 1.24
N ILE A 275 9.98 4.69 1.91
CA ILE A 275 10.84 5.84 2.21
C ILE A 275 10.86 6.03 3.72
N VAL A 276 12.05 6.17 4.30
CA VAL A 276 12.23 6.35 5.73
C VAL A 276 13.03 7.62 5.99
N LYS A 277 12.46 8.52 6.78
CA LYS A 277 13.17 9.64 7.40
C LYS A 277 13.46 9.28 8.85
N TRP A 278 14.73 9.16 9.20
CA TRP A 278 15.15 8.81 10.54
C TRP A 278 15.21 10.02 11.47
N PRO A 279 14.98 9.84 12.79
CA PRO A 279 15.30 10.85 13.79
C PRO A 279 16.77 11.27 13.71
N SER A 280 17.06 12.53 13.95
CA SER A 280 18.44 13.04 13.92
C SER A 280 19.36 12.31 14.89
N ALA A 281 18.84 11.87 16.03
CA ALA A 281 19.57 11.10 17.05
C ALA A 281 20.04 9.71 16.56
N ASN A 282 19.44 9.15 15.52
CA ASN A 282 19.86 7.86 14.96
C ASN A 282 21.12 7.96 14.09
N HIS A 283 21.53 9.16 13.67
CA HIS A 283 22.73 9.41 12.86
C HIS A 283 22.81 8.55 11.59
N VAL A 284 21.68 8.33 10.92
CA VAL A 284 21.62 7.59 9.65
C VAL A 284 22.04 8.51 8.51
N THR A 285 23.01 8.09 7.73
CA THR A 285 23.40 8.80 6.50
C THR A 285 22.35 8.57 5.41
N PRO A 286 21.85 9.63 4.75
CA PRO A 286 20.92 9.48 3.64
C PRO A 286 21.49 8.60 2.52
N GLY A 287 20.65 7.71 1.98
CA GLY A 287 21.06 6.79 0.94
C GLY A 287 19.91 5.87 0.51
N LYS A 288 20.24 4.84 -0.24
CA LYS A 288 19.29 3.79 -0.67
C LYS A 288 19.92 2.41 -0.49
N THR A 289 19.09 1.41 -0.38
CA THR A 289 19.52 0.01 -0.35
C THR A 289 18.66 -0.81 -1.31
N ASP A 290 19.27 -1.83 -1.93
CA ASP A 290 18.59 -2.83 -2.77
C ASP A 290 18.21 -4.08 -1.96
N ALA A 291 18.45 -4.07 -0.65
CA ALA A 291 18.04 -5.18 0.23
C ALA A 291 16.52 -5.38 0.16
N PRO A 292 16.04 -6.63 0.04
CA PRO A 292 14.60 -6.91 -0.02
C PRO A 292 13.93 -6.63 1.33
N VAL A 293 13.08 -5.61 1.35
CA VAL A 293 12.33 -5.14 2.54
C VAL A 293 10.83 -5.16 2.26
N GLU A 294 10.03 -5.28 3.30
CA GLU A 294 8.59 -5.33 3.18
C GLU A 294 7.83 -4.71 4.36
N LEU A 295 6.50 -4.67 4.28
CA LEU A 295 5.65 -3.99 5.25
C LEU A 295 5.75 -4.56 6.67
N ARG A 296 5.96 -5.87 6.83
CA ARG A 296 6.15 -6.50 8.17
C ARG A 296 7.41 -6.02 8.89
N ASP A 297 8.35 -5.38 8.19
CA ASP A 297 9.56 -4.82 8.78
C ASP A 297 9.31 -3.49 9.52
N ILE A 298 8.16 -2.87 9.34
CA ILE A 298 7.85 -1.57 9.94
C ILE A 298 7.69 -1.68 11.45
N LEU A 299 6.92 -2.64 11.94
CA LEU A 299 6.70 -2.80 13.38
C LEU A 299 8.02 -3.02 14.14
N PRO A 300 8.88 -4.02 13.78
CA PRO A 300 10.15 -4.18 14.48
C PRO A 300 11.07 -2.96 14.34
N THR A 301 10.98 -2.20 13.25
CA THR A 301 11.73 -0.94 13.09
C THR A 301 11.25 0.12 14.09
N PHE A 302 9.95 0.24 14.31
CA PHE A 302 9.40 1.16 15.30
C PHE A 302 9.74 0.76 16.73
N LEU A 303 9.69 -0.54 17.04
CA LEU A 303 10.09 -1.06 18.35
C LEU A 303 11.57 -0.78 18.63
N ASP A 304 12.45 -1.04 17.66
CA ASP A 304 13.89 -0.77 17.77
C ASP A 304 14.17 0.73 18.01
N ALA A 305 13.52 1.58 17.22
CA ALA A 305 13.66 3.05 17.37
C ALA A 305 13.08 3.58 18.69
N ALA A 306 12.19 2.84 19.32
CA ALA A 306 11.57 3.17 20.62
C ALA A 306 12.28 2.48 21.82
N ASP A 307 13.42 1.82 21.60
CA ASP A 307 14.14 1.01 22.61
C ASP A 307 13.27 -0.09 23.24
N VAL A 308 12.34 -0.65 22.46
CA VAL A 308 11.49 -1.77 22.85
C VAL A 308 12.04 -3.07 22.29
N THR A 309 12.13 -4.10 23.14
CA THR A 309 12.58 -5.43 22.70
C THR A 309 11.67 -6.00 21.60
N ILE A 310 12.28 -6.35 20.47
CA ILE A 310 11.58 -7.02 19.37
C ILE A 310 11.36 -8.48 19.76
N PRO A 311 10.11 -9.01 19.70
CA PRO A 311 9.84 -10.42 19.92
C PRO A 311 10.64 -11.33 18.98
N THR A 312 11.19 -12.42 19.50
CA THR A 312 12.08 -13.34 18.75
C THR A 312 11.35 -14.15 17.68
N ASP A 313 10.03 -14.28 17.79
CA ASP A 313 9.17 -14.98 16.84
C ASP A 313 8.43 -14.03 15.87
N MET A 314 8.85 -12.77 15.80
CA MET A 314 8.39 -11.81 14.79
C MET A 314 9.12 -12.05 13.48
N ASP A 315 8.40 -12.13 12.35
CA ASP A 315 8.99 -12.40 11.03
C ASP A 315 9.68 -11.18 10.42
N GLY A 316 9.18 -10.00 10.72
CA GLY A 316 9.78 -8.74 10.31
C GLY A 316 11.12 -8.48 11.00
N ARG A 317 11.94 -7.64 10.38
CA ARG A 317 13.26 -7.24 10.91
C ARG A 317 13.38 -5.73 10.96
N SER A 318 14.06 -5.20 12.00
CA SER A 318 14.36 -3.77 12.06
C SER A 318 15.23 -3.32 10.90
N LEU A 319 14.84 -2.20 10.28
CA LEU A 319 15.61 -1.56 9.22
C LEU A 319 16.74 -0.67 9.76
N LEU A 320 16.78 -0.39 11.07
CA LEU A 320 17.76 0.52 11.65
C LEU A 320 19.20 0.02 11.48
N PRO A 321 19.55 -1.24 11.80
CA PRO A 321 20.89 -1.76 11.53
C PRO A 321 21.24 -1.74 10.04
N LEU A 322 20.29 -2.04 9.17
CA LEU A 322 20.48 -1.98 7.72
C LEU A 322 20.77 -0.56 7.24
N ALA A 323 20.00 0.42 7.71
CA ALA A 323 20.18 1.84 7.38
C ALA A 323 21.51 2.42 7.89
N LYS A 324 22.03 1.89 9.00
CA LYS A 324 23.35 2.24 9.55
C LYS A 324 24.51 1.51 8.88
N GLY A 325 24.26 0.60 7.94
CA GLY A 325 25.29 -0.24 7.31
C GLY A 325 25.93 -1.25 8.27
N MET A 326 25.23 -1.59 9.35
CA MET A 326 25.72 -2.51 10.40
C MET A 326 25.17 -3.93 10.22
N GLU A 327 24.14 -4.11 9.38
CA GLU A 327 23.54 -5.41 9.13
C GLU A 327 24.35 -6.18 8.07
N THR A 328 24.82 -7.35 8.44
CA THR A 328 25.63 -8.23 7.56
C THR A 328 24.92 -9.53 7.18
N ASN A 329 23.77 -9.82 7.78
CA ASN A 329 23.02 -11.06 7.59
C ASN A 329 21.54 -10.78 7.28
N TRP A 330 21.28 -9.91 6.30
CA TRP A 330 19.92 -9.65 5.84
C TRP A 330 19.36 -10.84 5.07
N ARG A 331 18.02 -10.95 5.04
CA ARG A 331 17.34 -12.00 4.26
C ARG A 331 17.73 -11.90 2.78
N LYS A 332 17.88 -13.05 2.15
CA LYS A 332 18.17 -13.11 0.71
C LYS A 332 16.90 -12.94 -0.11
N TYR A 333 15.82 -13.58 0.32
CA TYR A 333 14.55 -13.57 -0.38
C TYR A 333 13.42 -13.02 0.48
N LEU A 334 12.44 -12.44 -0.19
CA LEU A 334 11.08 -12.25 0.31
C LEU A 334 10.18 -13.34 -0.25
N ASP A 335 9.38 -13.92 0.61
CA ASP A 335 8.24 -14.76 0.29
C ASP A 335 7.02 -13.88 0.02
N LEU A 336 6.45 -14.01 -1.17
CA LEU A 336 5.24 -13.30 -1.58
C LEU A 336 4.17 -14.33 -1.90
N GLU A 337 2.89 -14.00 -1.62
CA GLU A 337 1.81 -14.94 -1.86
C GLU A 337 0.45 -14.25 -1.96
N HIS A 338 -0.50 -14.89 -2.58
CA HIS A 338 -1.91 -14.52 -2.50
C HIS A 338 -2.79 -15.73 -2.79
N ALA A 339 -3.72 -16.02 -1.87
CA ALA A 339 -4.75 -17.02 -2.09
C ALA A 339 -5.68 -16.61 -3.22
N THR A 340 -6.43 -17.57 -3.77
CA THR A 340 -7.31 -17.38 -4.92
C THR A 340 -8.13 -16.08 -4.85
N CYS A 341 -7.98 -15.25 -5.87
CA CYS A 341 -8.74 -14.03 -6.04
C CYS A 341 -8.98 -13.77 -7.52
N TYR A 342 -10.22 -13.43 -7.90
CA TYR A 342 -10.70 -13.15 -9.24
C TYR A 342 -10.75 -14.35 -10.19
N SER A 343 -9.80 -15.28 -10.16
CA SER A 343 -9.76 -16.51 -10.94
C SER A 343 -8.92 -17.56 -10.24
N ASP A 344 -9.11 -18.84 -10.60
CA ASP A 344 -8.33 -19.95 -10.06
C ASP A 344 -6.83 -19.83 -10.39
N ASP A 345 -6.49 -19.27 -11.55
CA ASP A 345 -5.11 -19.00 -11.94
C ASP A 345 -4.39 -18.02 -11.01
N ASN A 346 -5.14 -17.17 -10.29
CA ASN A 346 -4.59 -16.17 -9.40
C ASN A 346 -4.52 -16.68 -7.95
N TYR A 347 -3.99 -17.88 -7.79
CA TYR A 347 -3.49 -18.43 -6.54
C TYR A 347 -2.02 -18.79 -6.70
N TRP A 348 -1.13 -18.10 -6.02
CA TRP A 348 0.30 -18.13 -6.30
C TRP A 348 1.15 -17.92 -5.06
N CYS A 349 2.38 -18.44 -5.11
CA CYS A 349 3.50 -18.08 -4.27
C CYS A 349 4.64 -17.55 -5.13
N ALA A 350 5.47 -16.68 -4.58
CA ALA A 350 6.62 -16.15 -5.28
C ALA A 350 7.79 -15.91 -4.32
N LEU A 351 9.00 -15.96 -4.85
CA LEU A 351 10.22 -15.51 -4.18
C LEU A 351 10.86 -14.39 -4.98
N THR A 352 11.41 -13.40 -4.30
CA THR A 352 12.21 -12.34 -4.93
C THR A 352 13.32 -11.87 -4.01
N ASP A 353 14.49 -11.59 -4.60
CA ASP A 353 15.57 -10.83 -3.97
C ASP A 353 15.62 -9.37 -4.44
N GLY A 354 14.57 -8.93 -5.16
CA GLY A 354 14.50 -7.62 -5.79
C GLY A 354 15.18 -7.54 -7.16
N LYS A 355 15.90 -8.60 -7.60
CA LYS A 355 16.58 -8.68 -8.88
C LYS A 355 16.02 -9.79 -9.76
N ILE A 356 15.71 -10.91 -9.18
CA ILE A 356 15.04 -12.06 -9.83
C ILE A 356 13.74 -12.31 -9.07
N LYS A 357 12.69 -12.61 -9.81
CA LYS A 357 11.40 -13.04 -9.26
C LYS A 357 11.01 -14.37 -9.84
N TYR A 358 10.72 -15.33 -8.98
CA TYR A 358 10.19 -16.65 -9.34
C TYR A 358 8.76 -16.77 -8.83
N ILE A 359 7.83 -17.18 -9.68
CA ILE A 359 6.40 -17.30 -9.39
C ILE A 359 5.97 -18.73 -9.67
N TRP A 360 5.21 -19.31 -8.74
CA TRP A 360 4.57 -20.60 -8.89
C TRP A 360 3.06 -20.48 -8.70
N ARG A 361 2.32 -20.93 -9.72
CA ARG A 361 0.85 -20.95 -9.70
C ARG A 361 0.37 -22.25 -9.06
N ILE A 362 -0.32 -22.17 -7.94
CA ILE A 362 -0.66 -23.30 -7.07
C ILE A 362 -1.54 -24.33 -7.79
N HIS A 363 -2.61 -23.88 -8.46
CA HIS A 363 -3.56 -24.80 -9.11
C HIS A 363 -3.06 -25.42 -10.41
N THR A 364 -2.24 -24.71 -11.15
CA THR A 364 -1.81 -25.14 -12.50
C THR A 364 -0.40 -25.71 -12.53
N GLY A 365 0.41 -25.45 -11.49
CA GLY A 365 1.84 -25.76 -11.49
C GLY A 365 2.64 -24.93 -12.50
N THR A 366 2.05 -23.89 -13.08
CA THR A 366 2.75 -22.99 -14.01
C THR A 366 3.79 -22.18 -13.28
N GLU A 367 4.95 -22.04 -13.90
CA GLU A 367 6.09 -21.29 -13.38
C GLU A 367 6.40 -20.10 -14.26
N GLU A 368 6.79 -19.00 -13.61
CA GLU A 368 7.27 -17.79 -14.28
C GLU A 368 8.56 -17.33 -13.61
N LEU A 369 9.51 -16.81 -14.38
CA LEU A 369 10.76 -16.24 -13.88
C LEU A 369 11.05 -14.94 -14.62
N PHE A 370 11.35 -13.89 -13.86
CA PHE A 370 11.66 -12.57 -14.40
C PHE A 370 12.99 -12.06 -13.86
N ASP A 371 13.87 -11.58 -14.76
CA ASP A 371 15.08 -10.84 -14.41
C ASP A 371 14.77 -9.35 -14.36
N LEU A 372 14.42 -8.85 -13.19
CA LEU A 372 14.01 -7.45 -12.98
C LEU A 372 15.14 -6.45 -13.25
N THR A 373 16.41 -6.90 -13.32
CA THR A 373 17.53 -6.03 -13.65
C THR A 373 17.63 -5.71 -15.13
N GLN A 374 17.16 -6.63 -15.97
CA GLN A 374 17.15 -6.51 -17.44
C GLN A 374 15.75 -6.20 -17.97
N ASP A 375 14.73 -6.67 -17.27
CA ASP A 375 13.33 -6.60 -17.64
C ASP A 375 12.48 -6.17 -16.42
N PRO A 376 12.59 -4.92 -15.95
CA PRO A 376 11.88 -4.44 -14.77
C PRO A 376 10.37 -4.39 -14.95
N GLN A 377 9.87 -4.50 -16.18
CA GLN A 377 8.44 -4.54 -16.50
C GLN A 377 7.89 -5.95 -16.71
N GLU A 378 8.69 -6.99 -16.47
CA GLU A 378 8.25 -8.40 -16.54
C GLU A 378 7.64 -8.77 -17.92
N LEU A 379 8.27 -8.31 -19.01
CA LEU A 379 7.79 -8.51 -20.38
C LEU A 379 8.08 -9.94 -20.89
N HIS A 380 9.15 -10.58 -20.39
CA HIS A 380 9.63 -11.86 -20.89
C HIS A 380 9.71 -12.90 -19.79
N ASN A 381 8.88 -13.94 -19.87
CA ASN A 381 8.97 -15.07 -18.96
C ASN A 381 10.18 -15.94 -19.32
N ALA A 382 11.25 -15.83 -18.52
CA ALA A 382 12.52 -16.50 -18.72
C ALA A 382 12.61 -17.91 -18.09
N VAL A 383 11.51 -18.51 -17.66
CA VAL A 383 11.52 -19.82 -16.95
C VAL A 383 12.16 -20.94 -17.76
N ASN A 384 12.10 -20.89 -19.10
CA ASN A 384 12.69 -21.86 -20.01
C ASN A 384 14.07 -21.44 -20.56
N ASP A 385 14.56 -20.25 -20.19
CA ASP A 385 15.87 -19.79 -20.63
C ASP A 385 17.00 -20.50 -19.87
N LYS A 386 17.89 -21.15 -20.64
CA LYS A 386 19.04 -21.89 -20.09
C LYS A 386 19.97 -21.00 -19.25
N LYS A 387 20.03 -19.72 -19.53
CA LYS A 387 20.82 -18.73 -18.78
C LYS A 387 20.45 -18.69 -17.31
N TYR A 388 19.18 -18.89 -16.99
CA TYR A 388 18.65 -18.79 -15.61
C TYR A 388 18.45 -20.13 -14.90
N ARG A 389 18.90 -21.25 -15.51
CA ARG A 389 18.68 -22.61 -14.95
C ARG A 389 19.17 -22.76 -13.50
N LYS A 390 20.32 -22.17 -13.18
CA LYS A 390 20.88 -22.22 -11.83
C LYS A 390 20.00 -21.47 -10.83
N GLN A 391 19.62 -20.23 -11.16
CA GLN A 391 18.74 -19.39 -10.33
C GLN A 391 17.38 -20.05 -10.13
N LEU A 392 16.80 -20.59 -11.19
CA LEU A 392 15.51 -21.29 -11.12
C LEU A 392 15.57 -22.49 -10.18
N THR A 393 16.63 -23.32 -10.29
CA THR A 393 16.82 -24.48 -9.41
C THR A 393 16.97 -24.04 -7.96
N GLU A 394 17.76 -23.00 -7.70
CA GLU A 394 17.95 -22.44 -6.36
C GLU A 394 16.62 -21.96 -5.78
N MET A 395 15.87 -21.15 -6.51
CA MET A 395 14.61 -20.58 -6.02
C MET A 395 13.51 -21.63 -5.83
N ARG A 396 13.47 -22.68 -6.67
CA ARG A 396 12.59 -23.85 -6.45
C ARG A 396 12.90 -24.60 -5.15
N ASN A 397 14.19 -24.72 -4.82
CA ASN A 397 14.60 -25.40 -3.60
C ASN A 397 14.35 -24.55 -2.34
N GLU A 398 14.37 -23.23 -2.48
CA GLU A 398 14.13 -22.29 -1.39
C GLU A 398 12.64 -22.11 -1.10
N MET A 399 11.77 -22.21 -2.10
CA MET A 399 10.32 -22.13 -1.96
C MET A 399 9.75 -23.40 -1.31
#